data_21de134581a4d571567de625b173e90d
#
_entry.id   21de134581a4d571567de625b173e90d
#
_cell.length_a   1.000
_cell.length_b   1.000
_cell.length_c   1.000
_cell.angle_alpha   90.00
_cell.angle_beta   90.00
_cell.angle_gamma   90.00
#
_symmetry.space_group_name_H-M   'P 1'
#
loop_
_entity.id
_entity.type
_entity.pdbx_description
1 polymer ?
#
loop_
_entity_poly.entity_id
_entity_poly.type
_entity_poly.pdbx_seq_one_letter_code
_entity_poly.pdbx_strand_id
1 'polypeptide(L)'
;MIRHTLLTLVAAAGLALVGSAPALAAQPYPLNFKTFALNASDSTRSGTTLSGGSLTLASSGLGGPSAYVDTFANYSGDGADGSGSYDSGTWTSGVTGLGFGFNELVASWNAKTPSGTWVQVEVQPQLDDGHWAKWYILGQWSSSDSDFHRTSVGGQGDADGFVSIDTLFTKDHPAVAYRLRATLYRRSGSTATPTLSRLSAVASNLTNQKGSFPSQTTMTGTGVDLGVPPYSQEIHHGEFPQYDNGGEAWCSPTSTAMVVEYWTRTTHTNYSPTPAEYAWVPYPDPQVDFTARAVYDYHYNGAGNWPFNAAYAASRGLVADVTQLHNLREAEPFIRAGIPLVASVAWNSNKLDGGIKSTNGHLLVIEGFSGDGSKVIVNDPASDTNGQVPHLYDRTQFERAWIPASGGIVYLIRPTGWPTPSLTANNS
;
A
#
# COMPACT_ATOMS: atom_id res chain seq x y z
N MET A 1 -47.70 -70.10 36.70
CA MET A 1 -46.36 -70.10 36.16
C MET A 1 -46.32 -68.99 35.12
N ILE A 2 -45.84 -67.85 35.52
CA ILE A 2 -45.72 -66.65 34.65
C ILE A 2 -44.21 -66.35 34.46
N ARG A 3 -43.70 -66.49 33.27
CA ARG A 3 -42.31 -66.15 32.97
C ARG A 3 -42.22 -64.67 32.59
N HIS A 4 -41.42 -63.92 33.31
CA HIS A 4 -41.06 -62.54 33.00
C HIS A 4 -39.85 -62.55 32.07
N THR A 5 -39.99 -61.95 30.93
CA THR A 5 -38.87 -61.67 29.98
C THR A 5 -38.31 -60.28 30.25
N LEU A 6 -37.07 -60.21 30.69
CA LEU A 6 -36.34 -58.94 30.80
C LEU A 6 -35.88 -58.48 29.40
N LEU A 7 -36.30 -57.30 29.06
CA LEU A 7 -35.75 -56.56 27.91
C LEU A 7 -34.56 -55.72 28.35
N THR A 8 -33.38 -56.04 27.90
CA THR A 8 -32.17 -55.20 28.11
C THR A 8 -32.09 -54.13 27.02
N LEU A 9 -32.22 -52.87 27.42
CA LEU A 9 -31.94 -51.71 26.57
C LEU A 9 -30.42 -51.46 26.53
N VAL A 10 -29.81 -51.58 25.36
CA VAL A 10 -28.42 -51.16 25.11
C VAL A 10 -28.47 -49.69 24.65
N ALA A 11 -28.01 -48.78 25.50
CA ALA A 11 -27.81 -47.39 25.15
C ALA A 11 -26.46 -47.25 24.43
N ALA A 12 -26.47 -46.94 23.13
CA ALA A 12 -25.30 -46.58 22.38
C ALA A 12 -24.94 -45.11 22.68
N ALA A 13 -23.88 -44.87 23.44
CA ALA A 13 -23.32 -43.56 23.63
C ALA A 13 -22.50 -43.18 22.40
N GLY A 14 -23.04 -42.31 21.55
CA GLY A 14 -22.31 -41.69 20.46
C GLY A 14 -21.30 -40.67 21.00
N LEU A 15 -20.02 -40.97 20.98
CA LEU A 15 -18.94 -39.99 21.17
C LEU A 15 -18.94 -39.02 19.98
N ALA A 16 -19.44 -37.80 20.13
CA ALA A 16 -19.21 -36.72 19.22
C ALA A 16 -17.75 -36.28 19.41
N LEU A 17 -16.90 -36.62 18.47
CA LEU A 17 -15.57 -36.01 18.31
C LEU A 17 -15.78 -34.55 17.92
N VAL A 18 -15.76 -33.65 18.90
CA VAL A 18 -15.59 -32.21 18.66
C VAL A 18 -14.15 -32.03 18.25
N GLY A 19 -13.94 -31.99 16.93
CA GLY A 19 -12.66 -31.59 16.38
C GLY A 19 -12.37 -30.16 16.82
N SER A 20 -11.41 -29.98 17.74
CA SER A 20 -10.86 -28.67 18.06
C SER A 20 -10.28 -28.08 16.77
N ALA A 21 -10.83 -26.96 16.30
CA ALA A 21 -10.17 -26.17 15.27
C ALA A 21 -8.74 -25.88 15.74
N PRO A 22 -7.73 -26.00 14.86
CA PRO A 22 -6.37 -25.67 15.27
C PRO A 22 -6.36 -24.21 15.74
N ALA A 23 -5.90 -23.98 16.95
CA ALA A 23 -5.68 -22.64 17.46
C ALA A 23 -4.79 -21.90 16.44
N LEU A 24 -5.25 -20.77 15.91
CA LEU A 24 -4.41 -19.89 15.10
C LEU A 24 -3.18 -19.57 15.94
N ALA A 25 -1.99 -19.88 15.42
CA ALA A 25 -0.76 -19.52 16.08
C ALA A 25 -0.76 -18.00 16.33
N ALA A 26 -0.38 -17.60 17.55
CA ALA A 26 -0.30 -16.17 17.90
C ALA A 26 0.49 -15.42 16.83
N GLN A 27 -0.08 -14.34 16.32
CA GLN A 27 0.58 -13.52 15.30
C GLN A 27 1.79 -12.82 15.91
N PRO A 28 2.88 -12.62 15.16
CA PRO A 28 4.14 -12.15 15.72
C PRO A 28 4.10 -10.71 16.25
N TYR A 29 3.16 -9.90 15.80
CA TYR A 29 2.92 -8.51 16.24
C TYR A 29 1.48 -8.09 15.90
N PRO A 30 0.87 -7.18 16.68
CA PRO A 30 -0.46 -6.70 16.36
C PRO A 30 -0.43 -5.73 15.17
N LEU A 31 -1.39 -5.88 14.29
CA LEU A 31 -1.66 -4.97 13.19
C LEU A 31 -3.16 -4.80 12.97
N ASN A 32 -3.55 -3.67 12.45
CA ASN A 32 -4.93 -3.39 12.05
C ASN A 32 -4.92 -2.67 10.71
N PHE A 33 -5.59 -3.23 9.72
CA PHE A 33 -5.90 -2.55 8.46
C PHE A 33 -7.36 -2.12 8.46
N LYS A 34 -7.59 -0.85 8.13
CA LYS A 34 -8.94 -0.28 8.04
C LYS A 34 -9.13 0.52 6.76
N THR A 35 -10.23 0.25 6.06
CA THR A 35 -10.77 1.15 5.02
C THR A 35 -11.87 2.02 5.64
N PHE A 36 -11.81 3.31 5.38
CA PHE A 36 -12.75 4.28 5.93
C PHE A 36 -13.97 4.44 5.04
N ALA A 37 -15.15 4.31 5.61
CA ALA A 37 -16.39 4.66 4.93
C ALA A 37 -16.51 6.20 4.87
N LEU A 38 -16.39 6.76 3.67
CA LEU A 38 -16.41 8.21 3.47
C LEU A 38 -17.76 8.87 3.82
N ASN A 39 -18.81 8.06 3.96
CA ASN A 39 -20.15 8.47 4.39
C ASN A 39 -20.47 8.11 5.86
N ALA A 40 -19.46 7.69 6.64
CA ALA A 40 -19.67 7.33 8.04
C ALA A 40 -20.32 8.47 8.83
N SER A 41 -21.25 8.14 9.72
CA SER A 41 -22.02 9.12 10.49
C SER A 41 -21.19 9.86 11.54
N ASP A 42 -20.09 9.28 11.97
CA ASP A 42 -19.11 9.85 12.90
C ASP A 42 -18.01 10.68 12.21
N SER A 43 -18.03 10.75 10.87
CA SER A 43 -17.15 11.62 10.12
C SER A 43 -17.66 13.05 10.05
N THR A 44 -16.76 14.02 9.91
CA THR A 44 -17.11 15.45 9.73
C THR A 44 -16.63 15.94 8.36
N ARG A 45 -17.36 16.90 7.81
CA ARG A 45 -17.06 17.50 6.49
C ARG A 45 -17.20 19.01 6.54
N SER A 46 -16.29 19.70 5.86
CA SER A 46 -16.35 21.14 5.63
C SER A 46 -15.93 21.41 4.18
N GLY A 47 -16.76 22.04 3.38
CA GLY A 47 -16.46 22.31 1.98
C GLY A 47 -16.34 21.07 1.08
N THR A 48 -16.72 19.89 1.57
CA THR A 48 -16.77 18.64 0.79
C THR A 48 -18.18 18.05 0.75
N THR A 49 -18.47 17.31 -0.31
CA THR A 49 -19.70 16.55 -0.48
C THR A 49 -19.42 15.15 -1.01
N LEU A 50 -20.41 14.27 -0.98
CA LEU A 50 -20.33 12.94 -1.59
C LEU A 50 -21.01 12.95 -2.96
N SER A 51 -20.32 12.43 -3.95
CA SER A 51 -20.85 12.21 -5.30
C SER A 51 -20.40 10.84 -5.79
N GLY A 52 -21.36 9.97 -6.16
CA GLY A 52 -21.05 8.62 -6.64
C GLY A 52 -20.22 7.76 -5.67
N GLY A 53 -20.37 7.97 -4.35
CA GLY A 53 -19.59 7.26 -3.32
C GLY A 53 -18.21 7.84 -3.02
N SER A 54 -17.78 8.87 -3.76
CA SER A 54 -16.49 9.55 -3.57
C SER A 54 -16.69 10.92 -2.91
N LEU A 55 -15.69 11.38 -2.17
CA LEU A 55 -15.60 12.76 -1.71
C LEU A 55 -15.20 13.67 -2.87
N THR A 56 -15.80 14.84 -2.93
CA THR A 56 -15.47 15.91 -3.87
C THR A 56 -15.68 17.26 -3.20
N LEU A 57 -15.19 18.34 -3.80
CA LEU A 57 -15.45 19.69 -3.30
C LEU A 57 -16.94 20.05 -3.43
N ALA A 58 -17.49 20.68 -2.42
CA ALA A 58 -18.84 21.22 -2.47
C ALA A 58 -18.90 22.46 -3.38
N SER A 59 -20.12 22.83 -3.81
CA SER A 59 -20.33 24.05 -4.60
C SER A 59 -20.19 25.34 -3.79
N SER A 60 -20.26 25.24 -2.46
CA SER A 60 -20.18 26.39 -1.53
C SER A 60 -19.59 25.94 -0.20
N GLY A 61 -19.24 26.91 0.65
CA GLY A 61 -18.66 26.62 1.98
C GLY A 61 -17.23 26.10 1.93
N LEU A 62 -16.51 26.40 0.86
CA LEU A 62 -15.08 26.06 0.75
C LEU A 62 -14.26 26.92 1.71
N GLY A 63 -13.18 26.35 2.22
CA GLY A 63 -12.13 27.08 2.91
C GLY A 63 -11.22 27.79 1.91
N GLY A 64 -10.54 28.83 2.37
CA GLY A 64 -9.60 29.60 1.54
C GLY A 64 -10.22 30.87 0.93
N PRO A 65 -9.55 31.47 -0.09
CA PRO A 65 -8.34 30.98 -0.71
C PRO A 65 -7.13 31.00 0.21
N SER A 66 -6.37 29.90 0.22
CA SER A 66 -5.13 29.77 0.98
C SER A 66 -3.94 29.76 0.02
N ALA A 67 -2.89 30.51 0.33
CA ALA A 67 -1.67 30.51 -0.45
C ALA A 67 -0.90 29.19 -0.25
N TYR A 68 -0.40 28.64 -1.34
CA TYR A 68 0.54 27.54 -1.37
C TYR A 68 1.78 27.97 -2.15
N VAL A 69 2.95 27.62 -1.65
CA VAL A 69 4.23 27.84 -2.30
C VAL A 69 4.81 26.48 -2.66
N ASP A 70 4.96 26.25 -3.95
CA ASP A 70 5.64 25.05 -4.46
C ASP A 70 7.16 25.28 -4.33
N THR A 71 7.77 24.58 -3.38
CA THR A 71 9.21 24.66 -3.15
C THR A 71 10.03 23.93 -4.21
N PHE A 72 9.36 23.21 -5.09
CA PHE A 72 9.95 22.46 -6.20
C PHE A 72 9.63 23.07 -7.57
N ALA A 73 9.07 24.29 -7.61
CA ALA A 73 8.76 24.98 -8.86
C ALA A 73 9.96 24.97 -9.83
N ASN A 74 9.69 24.55 -11.07
CA ASN A 74 10.71 24.34 -12.11
C ASN A 74 11.77 23.26 -11.77
N TYR A 75 11.44 22.30 -10.90
CA TYR A 75 12.30 21.14 -10.67
C TYR A 75 12.61 20.45 -12.02
N SER A 76 13.87 20.04 -12.21
CA SER A 76 14.34 19.44 -13.48
C SER A 76 14.09 20.27 -14.77
N GLY A 77 13.69 21.52 -14.65
CA GLY A 77 13.41 22.37 -15.82
C GLY A 77 12.12 22.02 -16.57
N ASP A 78 11.17 21.34 -15.92
CA ASP A 78 9.87 20.96 -16.51
C ASP A 78 8.91 22.15 -16.67
N GLY A 79 9.19 23.27 -16.01
CA GLY A 79 8.38 24.49 -16.05
C GLY A 79 7.12 24.44 -15.20
N ALA A 80 6.93 23.37 -14.44
CA ALA A 80 5.80 23.24 -13.54
C ALA A 80 5.94 24.14 -12.32
N ASP A 81 4.84 24.75 -11.86
CA ASP A 81 4.77 25.57 -10.66
C ASP A 81 3.38 25.40 -10.01
N GLY A 82 3.36 24.69 -8.90
CA GLY A 82 2.16 24.51 -8.07
C GLY A 82 1.81 25.71 -7.21
N SER A 83 2.66 26.75 -7.15
CA SER A 83 2.40 27.93 -6.32
C SER A 83 1.13 28.65 -6.73
N GLY A 84 0.39 29.13 -5.76
CA GLY A 84 -0.84 29.87 -6.02
C GLY A 84 -1.82 29.87 -4.86
N SER A 85 -3.03 30.34 -5.12
CA SER A 85 -4.13 30.30 -4.18
C SER A 85 -5.04 29.14 -4.46
N TYR A 86 -5.46 28.45 -3.39
CA TYR A 86 -6.31 27.25 -3.48
C TYR A 86 -7.52 27.36 -2.58
N ASP A 87 -8.69 26.99 -3.13
CA ASP A 87 -9.87 26.69 -2.35
C ASP A 87 -9.77 25.26 -1.84
N SER A 88 -10.34 24.98 -0.65
CA SER A 88 -10.21 23.65 -0.06
C SER A 88 -11.51 23.16 0.58
N GLY A 89 -11.58 21.84 0.72
CA GLY A 89 -12.62 21.19 1.52
C GLY A 89 -12.01 20.01 2.27
N THR A 90 -12.46 19.78 3.49
CA THR A 90 -11.93 18.74 4.37
C THR A 90 -12.97 17.67 4.69
N TRP A 91 -12.47 16.47 4.90
CA TRP A 91 -13.15 15.36 5.53
C TRP A 91 -12.28 14.81 6.66
N THR A 92 -12.89 14.56 7.81
CA THR A 92 -12.19 13.94 8.95
C THR A 92 -12.97 12.73 9.41
N SER A 93 -12.28 11.59 9.58
CA SER A 93 -12.88 10.36 10.08
C SER A 93 -13.32 10.49 11.55
N GLY A 94 -14.24 9.64 11.96
CA GLY A 94 -14.39 9.32 13.38
C GLY A 94 -13.11 8.73 13.95
N VAL A 95 -13.04 8.63 15.27
CA VAL A 95 -11.91 8.04 15.99
C VAL A 95 -11.89 6.53 15.75
N THR A 96 -10.72 6.01 15.42
CA THR A 96 -10.46 4.57 15.34
C THR A 96 -9.63 4.16 16.54
N GLY A 97 -10.26 3.58 17.55
CA GLY A 97 -9.59 2.95 18.69
C GLY A 97 -9.11 1.55 18.32
N LEU A 98 -7.91 1.20 18.75
CA LEU A 98 -7.34 -0.14 18.58
C LEU A 98 -7.23 -0.84 19.94
N GLY A 99 -7.37 -2.15 19.94
CA GLY A 99 -7.19 -2.97 21.15
C GLY A 99 -5.74 -3.14 21.59
N PHE A 100 -4.81 -2.43 20.96
CA PHE A 100 -3.36 -2.47 21.21
C PHE A 100 -2.73 -1.12 20.97
N GLY A 101 -1.55 -0.89 21.57
CA GLY A 101 -0.72 0.27 21.25
C GLY A 101 0.04 0.04 19.95
N PHE A 102 -0.01 0.98 19.00
CA PHE A 102 0.75 0.95 17.76
C PHE A 102 1.85 2.00 17.74
N ASN A 103 2.94 1.72 17.05
CA ASN A 103 4.07 2.63 16.90
C ASN A 103 4.31 3.07 15.44
N GLU A 104 3.63 2.45 14.48
CA GLU A 104 3.71 2.78 13.06
C GLU A 104 2.34 2.86 12.43
N LEU A 105 2.15 3.81 11.50
CA LEU A 105 0.95 3.91 10.68
C LEU A 105 1.31 4.40 9.28
N VAL A 106 0.80 3.67 8.27
CA VAL A 106 0.84 4.05 6.86
C VAL A 106 -0.59 4.23 6.37
N ALA A 107 -0.91 5.36 5.73
CA ALA A 107 -2.18 5.54 5.05
C ALA A 107 -2.01 5.37 3.53
N SER A 108 -3.10 5.03 2.84
CA SER A 108 -3.15 4.98 1.38
C SER A 108 -4.48 5.53 0.89
N TRP A 109 -4.49 6.07 -0.32
CA TRP A 109 -5.66 6.75 -0.88
C TRP A 109 -5.82 6.50 -2.37
N ASN A 110 -7.08 6.48 -2.84
CA ASN A 110 -7.39 6.43 -4.25
C ASN A 110 -8.07 7.74 -4.63
N ALA A 111 -7.37 8.58 -5.37
CA ALA A 111 -7.82 9.91 -5.76
C ALA A 111 -7.65 10.16 -7.25
N LYS A 112 -8.55 10.97 -7.83
CA LYS A 112 -8.37 11.58 -9.14
C LYS A 112 -8.17 13.07 -8.93
N THR A 113 -7.10 13.60 -9.48
CA THR A 113 -6.69 14.99 -9.33
C THR A 113 -6.51 15.62 -10.73
N PRO A 114 -7.60 16.11 -11.36
CA PRO A 114 -7.46 16.85 -12.61
C PRO A 114 -6.58 18.08 -12.40
N SER A 115 -6.04 18.62 -13.53
CA SER A 115 -5.14 19.77 -13.53
C SER A 115 -5.63 20.90 -12.60
N GLY A 116 -4.71 21.47 -11.82
CA GLY A 116 -4.97 22.48 -10.81
C GLY A 116 -5.57 21.96 -9.51
N THR A 117 -5.56 20.63 -9.28
CA THR A 117 -6.08 20.01 -8.05
C THR A 117 -5.10 19.03 -7.43
N TRP A 118 -5.18 18.89 -6.10
CA TRP A 118 -4.39 17.93 -5.34
C TRP A 118 -5.11 17.56 -4.05
N VAL A 119 -4.62 16.54 -3.36
CA VAL A 119 -5.15 16.09 -2.07
C VAL A 119 -4.04 15.98 -1.04
N GLN A 120 -4.36 16.28 0.23
CA GLN A 120 -3.48 16.06 1.37
C GLN A 120 -4.12 15.04 2.30
N VAL A 121 -3.31 14.09 2.79
CA VAL A 121 -3.74 13.10 3.77
C VAL A 121 -2.92 13.28 5.04
N GLU A 122 -3.62 13.30 6.17
CA GLU A 122 -3.05 13.54 7.49
C GLU A 122 -3.58 12.53 8.50
N VAL A 123 -2.78 12.28 9.53
CA VAL A 123 -3.15 11.46 10.68
C VAL A 123 -2.97 12.25 11.97
N GLN A 124 -3.88 12.04 12.91
CA GLN A 124 -3.75 12.49 14.28
C GLN A 124 -3.84 11.30 15.21
N PRO A 125 -2.74 10.86 15.86
CA PRO A 125 -2.76 9.78 16.84
C PRO A 125 -3.19 10.28 18.21
N GLN A 126 -3.84 9.41 18.99
CA GLN A 126 -4.03 9.55 20.42
C GLN A 126 -3.08 8.58 21.13
N LEU A 127 -2.22 9.10 21.98
CA LEU A 127 -1.21 8.33 22.69
C LEU A 127 -1.82 7.60 23.90
N ASP A 128 -1.10 6.66 24.48
CA ASP A 128 -1.57 5.79 25.56
C ASP A 128 -1.79 6.54 26.89
N ASP A 129 -1.23 7.74 27.04
CA ASP A 129 -1.50 8.65 28.15
C ASP A 129 -2.82 9.46 27.97
N GLY A 130 -3.47 9.31 26.81
CA GLY A 130 -4.77 9.88 26.49
C GLY A 130 -4.73 11.22 25.73
N HIS A 131 -3.56 11.86 25.58
CA HIS A 131 -3.54 13.09 24.82
C HIS A 131 -3.53 12.87 23.31
N TRP A 132 -4.07 13.83 22.54
CA TRP A 132 -4.01 13.87 21.10
C TRP A 132 -2.75 14.62 20.65
N ALA A 133 -1.89 13.95 19.89
CA ALA A 133 -0.79 14.61 19.22
C ALA A 133 -1.30 15.59 18.15
N LYS A 134 -0.40 16.33 17.53
CA LYS A 134 -0.77 17.17 16.37
C LYS A 134 -1.19 16.34 15.16
N TRP A 135 -1.67 17.01 14.11
CA TRP A 135 -1.83 16.42 12.79
C TRP A 135 -0.47 16.32 12.10
N TYR A 136 -0.16 15.10 11.62
CA TYR A 136 1.01 14.82 10.81
C TYR A 136 0.58 14.59 9.36
N ILE A 137 1.22 15.27 8.41
CA ILE A 137 0.95 15.12 6.97
C ILE A 137 1.67 13.88 6.48
N LEU A 138 0.92 12.93 5.90
CA LEU A 138 1.45 11.69 5.33
C LEU A 138 1.76 11.82 3.84
N GLY A 139 1.18 12.79 3.16
CA GLY A 139 1.50 13.10 1.77
C GLY A 139 0.59 14.16 1.16
N GLN A 140 1.13 14.84 0.16
CA GLN A 140 0.45 15.76 -0.74
C GLN A 140 0.54 15.17 -2.14
N TRP A 141 -0.61 14.84 -2.74
CA TRP A 141 -0.70 14.04 -3.94
C TRP A 141 -1.40 14.73 -5.08
N SER A 142 -0.75 14.71 -6.26
CA SER A 142 -1.38 14.91 -7.56
C SER A 142 -0.97 13.78 -8.50
N SER A 143 -1.87 13.30 -9.36
CA SER A 143 -1.57 12.27 -10.35
C SER A 143 -0.69 12.77 -11.52
N SER A 144 -0.59 14.09 -11.70
CA SER A 144 0.31 14.76 -12.63
C SER A 144 1.21 15.73 -11.87
N ASP A 145 2.43 15.90 -12.34
CA ASP A 145 3.40 16.87 -11.86
C ASP A 145 3.45 18.15 -12.73
N SER A 146 2.56 18.27 -13.71
CA SER A 146 2.57 19.42 -14.64
C SER A 146 2.19 20.76 -13.99
N ASP A 147 1.49 20.74 -12.86
CA ASP A 147 0.99 21.93 -12.17
C ASP A 147 0.95 21.80 -10.63
N PHE A 148 1.44 20.72 -10.11
CA PHE A 148 1.63 20.48 -8.67
C PHE A 148 2.62 19.33 -8.44
N HIS A 149 3.72 19.58 -7.74
CA HIS A 149 4.68 18.56 -7.38
C HIS A 149 4.20 17.76 -6.16
N ARG A 150 3.90 16.46 -6.37
CA ARG A 150 3.54 15.56 -5.27
C ARG A 150 4.72 15.41 -4.31
N THR A 151 4.45 15.42 -3.02
CA THR A 151 5.52 15.50 -2.04
C THR A 151 5.14 14.91 -0.68
N SER A 152 6.07 14.21 -0.07
CA SER A 152 6.08 14.05 1.38
C SER A 152 6.46 15.38 2.06
N VAL A 153 6.21 15.48 3.36
CA VAL A 153 6.50 16.70 4.13
C VAL A 153 7.49 16.37 5.24
N GLY A 154 8.67 16.94 5.14
CA GLY A 154 9.73 16.78 6.14
C GLY A 154 9.58 17.70 7.34
N GLY A 155 10.44 17.50 8.35
CA GLY A 155 10.57 18.41 9.49
C GLY A 155 9.38 18.44 10.46
N GLN A 156 8.49 17.44 10.42
CA GLN A 156 7.29 17.39 11.24
C GLN A 156 7.50 16.80 12.64
N GLY A 157 8.71 16.31 12.97
CA GLY A 157 8.98 15.65 14.26
C GLY A 157 8.79 16.55 15.46
N ASP A 158 8.28 15.99 16.58
CA ASP A 158 8.14 16.62 17.90
C ASP A 158 8.37 15.58 19.02
N ALA A 159 7.83 15.81 20.22
CA ALA A 159 7.95 14.89 21.34
C ALA A 159 7.14 13.60 21.11
N ASP A 160 6.00 13.67 20.42
CA ASP A 160 5.04 12.57 20.27
C ASP A 160 5.42 11.61 19.14
N GLY A 161 5.97 12.16 18.03
CA GLY A 161 6.27 11.35 16.88
C GLY A 161 6.92 12.12 15.74
N PHE A 162 7.05 11.44 14.60
CA PHE A 162 7.55 12.01 13.35
C PHE A 162 7.02 11.23 12.16
N VAL A 163 7.09 11.83 10.99
CA VAL A 163 6.83 11.13 9.72
C VAL A 163 8.17 10.94 9.02
N SER A 164 8.45 9.70 8.63
CA SER A 164 9.55 9.36 7.73
C SER A 164 8.94 9.01 6.37
N ILE A 165 9.14 9.88 5.41
CA ILE A 165 8.58 9.79 4.06
C ILE A 165 7.04 9.75 4.10
N ASP A 166 6.46 8.57 4.31
CA ASP A 166 5.04 8.25 4.23
C ASP A 166 4.49 7.54 5.47
N THR A 167 5.37 7.27 6.44
CA THR A 167 5.05 6.49 7.64
C THR A 167 5.13 7.36 8.90
N LEU A 168 4.03 7.41 9.66
CA LEU A 168 4.04 7.95 11.02
C LEU A 168 4.73 6.96 11.95
N PHE A 169 5.65 7.45 12.76
CA PHE A 169 6.25 6.77 13.90
C PHE A 169 5.92 7.52 15.19
N THR A 170 5.43 6.82 16.22
CA THR A 170 5.36 7.37 17.57
C THR A 170 6.70 7.15 18.28
N LYS A 171 6.98 7.96 19.31
CA LYS A 171 8.23 7.87 20.06
C LYS A 171 8.05 7.11 21.38
N ASP A 172 8.10 7.82 22.51
CA ASP A 172 8.13 7.20 23.84
C ASP A 172 6.81 6.54 24.24
N HIS A 173 5.69 7.00 23.65
CA HIS A 173 4.35 6.50 23.90
C HIS A 173 3.75 5.91 22.64
N PRO A 174 3.29 4.65 22.64
CA PRO A 174 2.51 4.11 21.52
C PRO A 174 1.16 4.81 21.42
N ALA A 175 0.62 4.92 20.21
CA ALA A 175 -0.74 5.39 20.03
C ALA A 175 -1.75 4.27 20.22
N VAL A 176 -2.91 4.58 20.79
CA VAL A 176 -4.01 3.63 21.05
C VAL A 176 -5.22 3.89 20.18
N ALA A 177 -5.29 5.06 19.58
CA ALA A 177 -6.33 5.44 18.63
C ALA A 177 -5.78 6.46 17.62
N TYR A 178 -6.48 6.65 16.54
CA TYR A 178 -6.17 7.65 15.54
C TYR A 178 -7.40 8.12 14.79
N ARG A 179 -7.27 9.22 14.09
CA ARG A 179 -8.21 9.67 13.05
C ARG A 179 -7.45 10.19 11.84
N LEU A 180 -8.05 10.06 10.67
CA LEU A 180 -7.50 10.58 9.42
C LEU A 180 -8.24 11.83 8.99
N ARG A 181 -7.53 12.71 8.30
CA ARG A 181 -8.09 13.86 7.61
C ARG A 181 -7.63 13.84 6.15
N ALA A 182 -8.56 14.06 5.23
CA ALA A 182 -8.27 14.31 3.82
C ALA A 182 -8.72 15.72 3.47
N THR A 183 -7.83 16.52 2.91
CA THR A 183 -8.13 17.85 2.40
C THR A 183 -7.99 17.84 0.88
N LEU A 184 -9.04 18.25 0.19
CA LEU A 184 -9.12 18.37 -1.25
C LEU A 184 -8.88 19.83 -1.63
N TYR A 185 -7.98 20.07 -2.58
CA TYR A 185 -7.61 21.41 -3.02
C TYR A 185 -7.86 21.59 -4.51
N ARG A 186 -8.27 22.78 -4.90
CA ARG A 186 -8.27 23.24 -6.28
C ARG A 186 -7.76 24.67 -6.38
N ARG A 187 -7.13 25.00 -7.47
CA ARG A 187 -6.69 26.38 -7.76
C ARG A 187 -7.89 27.31 -7.75
N SER A 188 -7.81 28.42 -6.98
CA SER A 188 -8.91 29.38 -6.84
C SER A 188 -9.32 29.95 -8.19
N GLY A 189 -10.64 30.04 -8.40
CA GLY A 189 -11.22 30.45 -9.68
C GLY A 189 -11.37 29.30 -10.70
N SER A 190 -10.81 28.11 -10.45
CA SER A 190 -11.03 26.92 -11.27
C SER A 190 -12.36 26.24 -10.92
N THR A 191 -12.91 25.51 -11.90
CA THR A 191 -14.06 24.61 -11.72
C THR A 191 -13.66 23.14 -11.60
N ALA A 192 -12.36 22.82 -11.82
CA ALA A 192 -11.84 21.49 -11.63
C ALA A 192 -12.07 21.01 -10.18
N THR A 193 -12.36 19.75 -10.00
CA THR A 193 -12.57 19.20 -8.66
C THR A 193 -11.90 17.84 -8.51
N PRO A 194 -11.08 17.66 -7.47
CA PRO A 194 -10.51 16.35 -7.18
C PRO A 194 -11.59 15.43 -6.59
N THR A 195 -11.39 14.14 -6.73
CA THR A 195 -12.24 13.13 -6.08
C THR A 195 -11.37 12.17 -5.28
N LEU A 196 -11.84 11.81 -4.07
CA LEU A 196 -11.25 10.77 -3.24
C LEU A 196 -12.27 9.65 -3.10
N SER A 197 -11.98 8.48 -3.66
CA SER A 197 -12.88 7.33 -3.67
C SER A 197 -12.57 6.31 -2.57
N ARG A 198 -11.37 6.34 -2.02
CA ARG A 198 -10.92 5.41 -0.97
C ARG A 198 -9.86 6.05 -0.09
N LEU A 199 -9.94 5.78 1.19
CA LEU A 199 -8.92 6.10 2.19
C LEU A 199 -8.79 4.91 3.12
N SER A 200 -7.56 4.43 3.31
CA SER A 200 -7.25 3.28 4.16
C SER A 200 -6.02 3.57 5.01
N ALA A 201 -5.86 2.85 6.11
CA ALA A 201 -4.64 2.86 6.89
C ALA A 201 -4.34 1.49 7.46
N VAL A 202 -3.06 1.18 7.59
CA VAL A 202 -2.55 0.08 8.40
C VAL A 202 -1.76 0.66 9.57
N ALA A 203 -2.09 0.20 10.78
CA ALA A 203 -1.39 0.53 12.02
C ALA A 203 -0.84 -0.75 12.65
N SER A 204 0.40 -0.72 13.11
CA SER A 204 1.10 -1.88 13.65
C SER A 204 2.02 -1.53 14.81
N ASN A 205 2.34 -2.53 15.61
CA ASN A 205 3.37 -2.41 16.64
C ASN A 205 4.52 -3.37 16.33
N LEU A 206 5.58 -2.84 15.78
CA LEU A 206 6.75 -3.62 15.36
C LEU A 206 7.85 -3.72 16.45
N THR A 207 7.66 -3.11 17.62
CA THR A 207 8.67 -3.06 18.70
C THR A 207 9.18 -4.45 19.10
N ASN A 208 8.30 -5.45 19.11
CA ASN A 208 8.63 -6.82 19.47
C ASN A 208 8.44 -7.79 18.31
N GLN A 209 8.63 -7.31 17.08
CA GLN A 209 8.50 -8.14 15.90
C GLN A 209 9.43 -9.36 15.98
N LYS A 210 8.86 -10.52 16.24
CA LYS A 210 9.55 -11.80 16.24
C LYS A 210 8.84 -12.74 15.30
N GLY A 211 9.31 -12.80 14.05
CA GLY A 211 8.79 -13.76 13.09
C GLY A 211 9.24 -15.19 13.43
N SER A 212 8.33 -16.14 13.33
CA SER A 212 8.67 -17.56 13.25
C SER A 212 8.78 -17.94 11.78
N PHE A 213 9.95 -18.27 11.29
CA PHE A 213 10.22 -18.57 9.89
C PHE A 213 10.73 -20.01 9.71
N PRO A 214 10.28 -20.73 8.65
CA PRO A 214 9.22 -20.35 7.71
C PRO A 214 7.82 -20.45 8.33
N SER A 215 6.89 -19.66 7.78
CA SER A 215 5.48 -19.84 8.06
C SER A 215 4.96 -21.16 7.44
N GLN A 216 3.98 -21.79 8.08
CA GLN A 216 3.35 -23.00 7.53
C GLN A 216 2.59 -22.66 6.26
N THR A 217 2.97 -23.29 5.14
CA THR A 217 2.26 -23.12 3.88
C THR A 217 0.90 -23.81 3.86
N THR A 218 -0.03 -23.27 3.09
CA THR A 218 -1.29 -23.91 2.70
C THR A 218 -1.30 -24.37 1.24
N MET A 219 -0.15 -24.22 0.55
CA MET A 219 0.00 -24.71 -0.82
C MET A 219 0.10 -26.23 -0.84
N THR A 220 -0.62 -26.84 -1.77
CA THR A 220 -0.62 -28.29 -2.02
C THR A 220 -0.83 -28.58 -3.50
N GLY A 221 -0.13 -29.58 -4.04
CA GLY A 221 -0.29 -30.02 -5.42
C GLY A 221 0.44 -29.16 -6.43
N THR A 222 -0.26 -28.66 -7.44
CA THR A 222 0.34 -27.78 -8.47
C THR A 222 0.55 -26.38 -7.89
N GLY A 223 1.70 -25.78 -8.14
CA GLY A 223 1.98 -24.41 -7.79
C GLY A 223 1.07 -23.40 -8.49
N VAL A 224 1.14 -22.16 -8.07
CA VAL A 224 0.45 -21.03 -8.72
C VAL A 224 1.53 -20.09 -9.22
N ASP A 225 1.44 -19.70 -10.48
CA ASP A 225 2.22 -18.68 -11.13
C ASP A 225 1.26 -17.81 -11.94
N LEU A 226 1.20 -16.52 -11.62
CA LEU A 226 0.26 -15.59 -12.24
C LEU A 226 0.77 -15.06 -13.59
N GLY A 227 2.06 -15.24 -13.89
CA GLY A 227 2.67 -14.76 -15.13
C GLY A 227 2.64 -13.25 -15.26
N VAL A 228 2.99 -12.53 -14.21
CA VAL A 228 3.10 -11.08 -14.23
C VAL A 228 4.18 -10.67 -15.23
N PRO A 229 3.94 -9.69 -16.13
CA PRO A 229 4.94 -9.27 -17.10
C PRO A 229 6.24 -8.81 -16.41
N PRO A 230 7.42 -9.34 -16.79
CA PRO A 230 8.67 -8.99 -16.16
C PRO A 230 9.24 -7.71 -16.77
N TYR A 231 9.59 -6.72 -15.92
CA TYR A 231 10.33 -5.53 -16.31
C TYR A 231 11.54 -5.37 -15.41
N SER A 232 12.73 -5.16 -16.02
CA SER A 232 13.95 -4.86 -15.29
C SER A 232 14.06 -3.36 -15.06
N GLN A 233 14.40 -2.94 -13.85
CA GLN A 233 14.78 -1.55 -13.57
C GLN A 233 16.17 -1.22 -14.15
N GLU A 234 17.07 -2.21 -14.22
CA GLU A 234 18.47 -2.01 -14.55
C GLU A 234 18.69 -1.62 -16.03
N ILE A 235 17.77 -2.02 -16.94
CA ILE A 235 17.84 -1.58 -18.32
C ILE A 235 17.61 -0.07 -18.48
N HIS A 236 17.01 0.57 -17.46
CA HIS A 236 16.76 2.02 -17.39
C HIS A 236 17.88 2.80 -16.68
N HIS A 237 19.03 2.18 -16.44
CA HIS A 237 20.17 2.81 -15.77
C HIS A 237 20.59 4.11 -16.50
N GLY A 238 20.60 5.21 -15.73
CA GLY A 238 20.96 6.55 -16.25
C GLY A 238 19.87 7.25 -17.07
N GLU A 239 18.70 6.63 -17.26
CA GLU A 239 17.56 7.28 -17.90
C GLU A 239 16.88 8.24 -16.92
N PHE A 240 16.58 9.46 -17.36
CA PHE A 240 15.93 10.49 -16.53
C PHE A 240 16.51 10.60 -15.11
N PRO A 241 17.81 10.96 -14.98
CA PRO A 241 18.52 10.96 -13.68
C PRO A 241 17.92 11.94 -12.66
N GLN A 242 17.09 12.89 -13.09
CA GLN A 242 16.33 13.77 -12.20
C GLN A 242 15.26 13.04 -11.38
N TYR A 243 14.86 11.83 -11.77
CA TYR A 243 13.93 10.99 -11.03
C TYR A 243 14.70 9.85 -10.35
N ASP A 244 15.39 10.16 -9.22
CA ASP A 244 16.11 9.21 -8.37
C ASP A 244 17.30 8.51 -9.08
N ASN A 245 18.08 9.25 -9.84
CA ASN A 245 19.25 8.77 -10.60
C ASN A 245 18.98 7.72 -11.68
N GLY A 246 17.73 7.48 -12.04
CA GLY A 246 17.33 6.51 -13.05
C GLY A 246 17.10 5.11 -12.51
N GLY A 247 17.16 4.12 -13.40
CA GLY A 247 16.69 2.76 -13.16
C GLY A 247 17.16 2.08 -11.89
N GLU A 248 18.40 2.27 -11.42
CA GLU A 248 18.94 1.62 -10.22
C GLU A 248 18.09 1.83 -8.95
N ALA A 249 17.31 2.91 -8.87
CA ALA A 249 16.47 3.22 -7.72
C ALA A 249 14.95 3.01 -8.00
N TRP A 250 14.59 2.46 -9.16
CA TRP A 250 13.20 2.35 -9.61
C TRP A 250 12.51 1.03 -9.32
N CYS A 251 12.93 0.28 -8.30
CA CYS A 251 12.30 -0.99 -7.96
C CYS A 251 10.79 -0.86 -7.68
N SER A 252 10.36 0.17 -6.99
CA SER A 252 8.95 0.41 -6.66
C SER A 252 8.09 0.74 -7.88
N PRO A 253 8.41 1.75 -8.69
CA PRO A 253 7.65 2.05 -9.90
C PRO A 253 7.68 0.92 -10.92
N THR A 254 8.80 0.20 -11.07
CA THR A 254 8.89 -0.94 -11.98
C THR A 254 7.97 -2.08 -11.54
N SER A 255 7.98 -2.43 -10.24
CA SER A 255 7.06 -3.42 -9.67
C SER A 255 5.59 -3.00 -9.82
N THR A 256 5.30 -1.71 -9.63
CA THR A 256 3.95 -1.15 -9.81
C THR A 256 3.52 -1.22 -11.28
N ALA A 257 4.41 -0.89 -12.23
CA ALA A 257 4.15 -0.99 -13.67
C ALA A 257 3.87 -2.45 -14.09
N MET A 258 4.62 -3.43 -13.58
CA MET A 258 4.38 -4.85 -13.80
C MET A 258 2.97 -5.27 -13.38
N VAL A 259 2.51 -4.85 -12.19
CA VAL A 259 1.17 -5.20 -11.68
C VAL A 259 0.07 -4.48 -12.46
N VAL A 260 0.25 -3.21 -12.82
CA VAL A 260 -0.70 -2.46 -13.66
C VAL A 260 -0.87 -3.12 -15.04
N GLU A 261 0.23 -3.53 -15.67
CA GLU A 261 0.21 -4.23 -16.95
C GLU A 261 -0.41 -5.64 -16.82
N TYR A 262 -0.12 -6.37 -15.75
CA TYR A 262 -0.76 -7.64 -15.45
C TYR A 262 -2.29 -7.51 -15.46
N TRP A 263 -2.83 -6.49 -14.79
CA TRP A 263 -4.26 -6.26 -14.76
C TRP A 263 -4.83 -5.83 -16.11
N THR A 264 -4.07 -5.04 -16.88
CA THR A 264 -4.44 -4.70 -18.26
C THR A 264 -4.64 -5.97 -19.10
N ARG A 265 -3.70 -6.91 -19.04
CA ARG A 265 -3.77 -8.18 -19.79
C ARG A 265 -4.86 -9.10 -19.26
N THR A 266 -4.97 -9.22 -17.94
CA THR A 266 -5.91 -10.16 -17.30
C THR A 266 -7.37 -9.76 -17.52
N THR A 267 -7.69 -8.47 -17.48
CA THR A 267 -9.09 -7.99 -17.59
C THR A 267 -9.46 -7.48 -18.97
N HIS A 268 -8.49 -7.33 -19.87
CA HIS A 268 -8.65 -6.67 -21.18
C HIS A 268 -9.16 -5.21 -21.06
N THR A 269 -8.92 -4.58 -19.91
CA THR A 269 -9.20 -3.16 -19.66
C THR A 269 -7.86 -2.43 -19.55
N ASN A 270 -7.66 -1.37 -20.32
CA ASN A 270 -6.39 -0.66 -20.29
C ASN A 270 -6.24 0.17 -19.01
N TYR A 271 -5.36 -0.24 -18.13
CA TYR A 271 -4.88 0.49 -16.95
C TYR A 271 -3.48 1.07 -17.17
N SER A 272 -2.71 0.49 -18.09
CA SER A 272 -1.35 0.95 -18.40
C SER A 272 -1.34 2.33 -19.08
N PRO A 273 -0.28 3.11 -18.96
CA PRO A 273 -0.13 4.34 -19.73
C PRO A 273 -0.19 4.05 -21.24
N THR A 274 -0.81 4.96 -21.97
CA THR A 274 -0.96 4.85 -23.41
C THR A 274 0.30 5.36 -24.13
N PRO A 275 0.54 4.96 -25.40
CA PRO A 275 1.65 5.49 -26.20
C PRO A 275 1.70 7.03 -26.27
N ALA A 276 0.54 7.69 -26.22
CA ALA A 276 0.48 9.16 -26.21
C ALA A 276 0.97 9.75 -24.88
N GLU A 277 0.72 9.07 -23.75
CA GLU A 277 1.14 9.55 -22.42
C GLU A 277 2.66 9.43 -22.23
N TYR A 278 3.31 8.41 -22.80
CA TYR A 278 4.76 8.20 -22.71
C TYR A 278 5.53 8.54 -24.01
N ALA A 279 4.93 9.31 -24.93
CA ALA A 279 5.60 9.69 -26.19
C ALA A 279 6.91 10.49 -26.01
N TRP A 280 7.13 11.02 -24.82
CA TRP A 280 8.35 11.73 -24.43
C TRP A 280 9.50 10.79 -24.02
N VAL A 281 9.24 9.48 -23.84
CA VAL A 281 10.23 8.47 -23.44
C VAL A 281 10.81 7.82 -24.71
N PRO A 282 12.12 7.96 -24.99
CA PRO A 282 12.75 7.38 -26.19
C PRO A 282 13.34 5.98 -25.92
N TYR A 283 13.07 5.38 -24.76
CA TYR A 283 13.70 4.15 -24.27
C TYR A 283 12.76 2.93 -24.36
N PRO A 284 13.31 1.69 -24.26
CA PRO A 284 12.49 0.48 -24.11
C PRO A 284 11.63 0.53 -22.84
N ASP A 285 10.54 -0.22 -22.82
CA ASP A 285 9.61 -0.31 -21.68
C ASP A 285 9.19 1.05 -21.09
N PRO A 286 8.75 2.01 -21.95
CA PRO A 286 8.52 3.40 -21.56
C PRO A 286 7.46 3.60 -20.46
N GLN A 287 6.65 2.58 -20.18
CA GLN A 287 5.71 2.56 -19.06
C GLN A 287 6.41 2.54 -17.69
N VAL A 288 7.65 2.04 -17.62
CA VAL A 288 8.47 2.07 -16.39
C VAL A 288 8.90 3.49 -16.09
N ASP A 289 9.48 4.18 -17.07
CA ASP A 289 9.88 5.61 -16.98
C ASP A 289 8.69 6.50 -16.63
N PHE A 290 7.57 6.28 -17.33
CA PHE A 290 6.33 7.01 -17.04
C PHE A 290 5.89 6.81 -15.60
N THR A 291 5.92 5.57 -15.11
CA THR A 291 5.53 5.26 -13.73
C THR A 291 6.51 5.88 -12.74
N ALA A 292 7.82 5.81 -12.99
CA ALA A 292 8.83 6.42 -12.14
C ALA A 292 8.60 7.92 -11.95
N ARG A 293 8.35 8.66 -13.04
CA ARG A 293 7.95 10.07 -12.98
C ARG A 293 6.63 10.27 -12.24
N ALA A 294 5.63 9.42 -12.52
CA ALA A 294 4.29 9.57 -11.98
C ALA A 294 4.18 9.28 -10.47
N VAL A 295 5.14 8.59 -9.86
CA VAL A 295 5.19 8.30 -8.42
C VAL A 295 6.29 9.07 -7.68
N TYR A 296 7.13 9.82 -8.39
CA TYR A 296 8.27 10.51 -7.82
C TYR A 296 7.82 11.48 -6.72
N ASP A 297 8.43 11.36 -5.57
CA ASP A 297 8.23 12.21 -4.39
C ASP A 297 9.32 13.27 -4.34
N TYR A 298 8.96 14.51 -4.60
CA TYR A 298 9.91 15.60 -4.79
C TYR A 298 10.69 15.98 -3.52
N HIS A 299 10.12 15.80 -2.31
CA HIS A 299 10.83 16.03 -1.06
C HIS A 299 11.74 14.86 -0.68
N TYR A 300 11.22 13.66 -0.79
CA TYR A 300 11.99 12.43 -0.55
C TYR A 300 13.11 12.27 -1.57
N ASN A 301 12.97 12.86 -2.75
CA ASN A 301 13.87 12.74 -3.90
C ASN A 301 14.00 11.28 -4.32
N GLY A 302 12.86 10.60 -4.46
CA GLY A 302 12.82 9.17 -4.76
C GLY A 302 11.46 8.66 -5.22
N ALA A 303 11.45 7.51 -5.85
CA ALA A 303 10.26 6.86 -6.40
C ALA A 303 9.66 5.76 -5.49
N GLY A 304 10.24 5.57 -4.29
CA GLY A 304 9.90 4.48 -3.36
C GLY A 304 8.78 4.80 -2.38
N ASN A 305 8.12 5.96 -2.43
CA ASN A 305 6.99 6.30 -1.55
C ASN A 305 5.82 5.33 -1.76
N TRP A 306 5.48 4.54 -0.73
CA TRP A 306 4.51 3.45 -0.85
C TRP A 306 3.10 3.92 -1.19
N PRO A 307 2.49 4.89 -0.46
CA PRO A 307 1.21 5.47 -0.83
C PRO A 307 1.16 6.07 -2.23
N PHE A 308 2.25 6.69 -2.71
CA PHE A 308 2.26 7.30 -4.04
C PHE A 308 2.20 6.26 -5.15
N ASN A 309 2.88 5.12 -4.99
CA ASN A 309 2.77 3.99 -5.91
C ASN A 309 1.35 3.41 -5.92
N ALA A 310 0.73 3.22 -4.75
CA ALA A 310 -0.66 2.80 -4.65
C ALA A 310 -1.63 3.82 -5.27
N ALA A 311 -1.45 5.11 -4.98
CA ALA A 311 -2.29 6.19 -5.52
C ALA A 311 -2.14 6.32 -7.05
N TYR A 312 -0.94 6.08 -7.60
CA TYR A 312 -0.74 6.02 -9.04
C TYR A 312 -1.57 4.88 -9.66
N ALA A 313 -1.44 3.66 -9.16
CA ALA A 313 -2.23 2.53 -9.67
C ALA A 313 -3.75 2.82 -9.60
N ALA A 314 -4.20 3.48 -8.52
CA ALA A 314 -5.58 3.92 -8.37
C ALA A 314 -5.98 5.00 -9.38
N SER A 315 -5.10 5.93 -9.71
CA SER A 315 -5.36 6.97 -10.72
C SER A 315 -5.56 6.35 -12.11
N ARG A 316 -4.98 5.15 -12.35
CA ARG A 316 -5.17 4.36 -13.57
C ARG A 316 -6.50 3.61 -13.61
N GLY A 317 -7.30 3.63 -12.54
CA GLY A 317 -8.63 3.00 -12.49
C GLY A 317 -8.68 1.70 -11.70
N LEU A 318 -7.59 1.32 -11.06
CA LEU A 318 -7.52 0.20 -10.12
C LEU A 318 -7.94 0.64 -8.70
N VAL A 319 -8.10 -0.31 -7.82
CA VAL A 319 -8.19 -0.09 -6.37
C VAL A 319 -6.87 -0.50 -5.76
N ALA A 320 -6.26 0.40 -5.00
CA ALA A 320 -4.96 0.14 -4.42
C ALA A 320 -4.90 0.56 -2.95
N ASP A 321 -4.28 -0.29 -2.15
CA ASP A 321 -4.04 -0.09 -0.72
C ASP A 321 -2.58 -0.42 -0.41
N VAL A 322 -2.02 0.26 0.59
CA VAL A 322 -0.83 -0.21 1.31
C VAL A 322 -1.30 -0.92 2.56
N THR A 323 -0.83 -2.15 2.78
CA THR A 323 -1.17 -2.94 3.96
C THR A 323 0.03 -3.77 4.43
N GLN A 324 -0.15 -4.52 5.51
CA GLN A 324 0.85 -5.44 6.04
C GLN A 324 0.29 -6.86 6.13
N LEU A 325 1.16 -7.84 5.93
CA LEU A 325 0.89 -9.25 6.14
C LEU A 325 1.96 -9.82 7.08
N HIS A 326 1.56 -10.72 7.98
CA HIS A 326 2.49 -11.28 8.97
C HIS A 326 3.50 -12.28 8.38
N ASN A 327 3.17 -12.88 7.23
CA ASN A 327 3.99 -13.94 6.62
C ASN A 327 3.46 -14.32 5.22
N LEU A 328 4.18 -15.19 4.52
CA LEU A 328 3.78 -15.69 3.19
C LEU A 328 2.51 -16.55 3.22
N ARG A 329 2.16 -17.17 4.34
CA ARG A 329 0.88 -17.90 4.47
C ARG A 329 -0.32 -16.97 4.26
N GLU A 330 -0.22 -15.72 4.70
CA GLU A 330 -1.26 -14.71 4.49
C GLU A 330 -1.25 -14.16 3.06
N ALA A 331 -0.12 -14.22 2.34
CA ALA A 331 -0.03 -13.85 0.92
C ALA A 331 -0.65 -14.91 -0.01
N GLU A 332 -0.58 -16.20 0.34
CA GLU A 332 -1.05 -17.30 -0.50
C GLU A 332 -2.52 -17.18 -0.96
N PRO A 333 -3.50 -16.76 -0.12
CA PRO A 333 -4.87 -16.56 -0.56
C PRO A 333 -5.01 -15.50 -1.66
N PHE A 334 -4.21 -14.42 -1.61
CA PHE A 334 -4.23 -13.38 -2.64
C PHE A 334 -3.72 -13.90 -3.97
N ILE A 335 -2.63 -14.65 -3.95
CA ILE A 335 -2.07 -15.28 -5.16
C ILE A 335 -3.07 -16.28 -5.75
N ARG A 336 -3.76 -17.11 -4.93
CA ARG A 336 -4.83 -17.99 -5.42
C ARG A 336 -6.03 -17.24 -5.97
N ALA A 337 -6.29 -16.03 -5.51
CA ALA A 337 -7.34 -15.16 -6.03
C ALA A 337 -6.90 -14.40 -7.30
N GLY A 338 -5.69 -14.65 -7.82
CA GLY A 338 -5.14 -13.99 -9.00
C GLY A 338 -4.63 -12.57 -8.70
N ILE A 339 -4.28 -12.25 -7.45
CA ILE A 339 -3.84 -10.92 -7.03
C ILE A 339 -2.35 -10.95 -6.70
N PRO A 340 -1.46 -10.42 -7.56
CA PRO A 340 -0.05 -10.25 -7.24
C PRO A 340 0.14 -9.16 -6.18
N LEU A 341 1.22 -9.26 -5.39
CA LEU A 341 1.51 -8.34 -4.29
C LEU A 341 2.89 -7.72 -4.51
N VAL A 342 3.01 -6.39 -4.40
CA VAL A 342 4.32 -5.73 -4.37
C VAL A 342 4.80 -5.68 -2.93
N ALA A 343 5.87 -6.39 -2.62
CA ALA A 343 6.40 -6.54 -1.26
C ALA A 343 7.64 -5.66 -1.03
N SER A 344 7.71 -4.99 0.14
CA SER A 344 8.85 -4.18 0.54
C SER A 344 9.82 -5.00 1.40
N VAL A 345 11.00 -5.28 0.89
CA VAL A 345 12.01 -6.17 1.45
C VAL A 345 13.34 -5.45 1.69
N ALA A 346 14.17 -5.98 2.59
CA ALA A 346 15.57 -5.56 2.75
C ALA A 346 16.40 -6.71 3.31
N TRP A 347 17.66 -6.77 2.92
CA TRP A 347 18.62 -7.76 3.45
C TRP A 347 20.04 -7.26 3.35
N ASN A 348 20.87 -7.70 4.28
CA ASN A 348 22.32 -7.53 4.22
C ASN A 348 22.98 -8.80 3.68
N SER A 349 24.18 -8.67 3.17
CA SER A 349 24.99 -9.63 2.40
C SER A 349 24.53 -11.11 2.39
N ASN A 350 24.17 -11.61 1.20
CA ASN A 350 23.92 -13.01 0.87
C ASN A 350 22.84 -13.74 1.68
N LYS A 351 21.79 -13.03 2.09
CA LYS A 351 20.67 -13.64 2.84
C LYS A 351 19.50 -14.06 1.98
N LEU A 352 19.52 -13.73 0.70
CA LEU A 352 18.53 -14.14 -0.28
C LEU A 352 19.27 -14.71 -1.50
N ASP A 353 19.33 -16.05 -1.60
CA ASP A 353 20.01 -16.72 -2.68
C ASP A 353 19.34 -16.43 -4.03
N GLY A 354 20.12 -15.97 -5.00
CA GLY A 354 19.64 -15.58 -6.33
C GLY A 354 19.26 -14.10 -6.44
N GLY A 355 19.17 -13.37 -5.34
CA GLY A 355 18.93 -11.92 -5.32
C GLY A 355 20.23 -11.11 -5.43
N ILE A 356 20.11 -9.78 -5.48
CA ILE A 356 21.24 -8.87 -5.36
C ILE A 356 21.94 -9.05 -4.01
N LYS A 357 23.21 -8.64 -3.92
CA LYS A 357 24.05 -8.89 -2.74
C LYS A 357 23.45 -8.34 -1.44
N SER A 358 22.91 -7.15 -1.45
CA SER A 358 22.28 -6.49 -0.30
C SER A 358 21.45 -5.29 -0.74
N THR A 359 20.45 -4.95 0.07
CA THR A 359 19.67 -3.73 -0.10
C THR A 359 19.14 -3.23 1.24
N ASN A 360 19.07 -1.90 1.42
CA ASN A 360 18.45 -1.28 2.59
C ASN A 360 16.94 -1.07 2.41
N GLY A 361 16.41 -1.30 1.20
CA GLY A 361 15.02 -1.22 0.83
C GLY A 361 14.86 -1.58 -0.65
N HIS A 362 13.94 -2.49 -0.95
CA HIS A 362 13.70 -2.97 -2.30
C HIS A 362 12.23 -3.40 -2.44
N LEU A 363 11.66 -3.18 -3.60
CA LEU A 363 10.29 -3.59 -3.93
C LEU A 363 10.35 -4.62 -5.06
N LEU A 364 9.62 -5.71 -4.89
CA LEU A 364 9.48 -6.77 -5.90
C LEU A 364 8.07 -7.34 -5.88
N VAL A 365 7.68 -8.07 -6.93
CA VAL A 365 6.33 -8.62 -7.07
C VAL A 365 6.30 -10.09 -6.65
N ILE A 366 5.53 -10.42 -5.63
CA ILE A 366 5.14 -11.82 -5.36
C ILE A 366 4.05 -12.17 -6.36
N GLU A 367 4.31 -13.16 -7.22
CA GLU A 367 3.36 -13.62 -8.24
C GLU A 367 2.99 -15.09 -8.13
N GLY A 368 3.67 -15.85 -7.28
CA GLY A 368 3.39 -17.27 -7.21
C GLY A 368 4.06 -18.02 -6.06
N PHE A 369 3.75 -19.32 -6.02
CA PHE A 369 4.32 -20.28 -5.09
C PHE A 369 4.50 -21.64 -5.76
N SER A 370 5.57 -22.36 -5.39
CA SER A 370 5.72 -23.79 -5.75
C SER A 370 4.59 -24.62 -5.12
N GLY A 371 4.34 -25.80 -5.70
CA GLY A 371 3.24 -26.66 -5.27
C GLY A 371 3.35 -27.18 -3.83
N ASP A 372 4.56 -27.29 -3.31
CA ASP A 372 4.85 -27.61 -1.91
C ASP A 372 4.99 -26.37 -1.01
N GLY A 373 4.89 -25.16 -1.58
CA GLY A 373 5.03 -23.89 -0.91
C GLY A 373 6.43 -23.58 -0.38
N SER A 374 7.43 -24.38 -0.72
CA SER A 374 8.83 -24.17 -0.26
C SER A 374 9.52 -23.01 -0.97
N LYS A 375 9.02 -22.61 -2.14
CA LYS A 375 9.52 -21.51 -2.93
C LYS A 375 8.42 -20.46 -3.15
N VAL A 376 8.83 -19.20 -3.19
CA VAL A 376 8.02 -18.07 -3.66
C VAL A 376 8.51 -17.67 -5.06
N ILE A 377 7.57 -17.53 -5.99
CA ILE A 377 7.82 -17.05 -7.35
C ILE A 377 7.67 -15.54 -7.33
N VAL A 378 8.69 -14.83 -7.76
CA VAL A 378 8.70 -13.37 -7.74
C VAL A 378 9.22 -12.80 -9.05
N ASN A 379 8.77 -11.60 -9.40
CA ASN A 379 9.45 -10.73 -10.33
C ASN A 379 10.32 -9.74 -9.55
N ASP A 380 11.64 -9.91 -9.62
CA ASP A 380 12.62 -9.03 -8.99
C ASP A 380 13.18 -8.05 -10.02
N PRO A 381 12.79 -6.75 -9.97
CA PRO A 381 13.21 -5.77 -10.98
C PRO A 381 14.71 -5.47 -10.96
N ALA A 382 15.44 -5.77 -9.87
CA ALA A 382 16.90 -5.58 -9.78
C ALA A 382 17.68 -6.69 -10.52
N SER A 383 17.24 -7.02 -11.71
CA SER A 383 17.86 -8.02 -12.60
C SER A 383 18.33 -7.33 -13.88
N ASP A 384 19.46 -7.74 -14.46
CA ASP A 384 20.10 -7.06 -15.59
C ASP A 384 19.20 -6.94 -16.83
N THR A 385 18.27 -7.86 -17.02
CA THR A 385 17.36 -7.91 -18.19
C THR A 385 15.98 -8.39 -17.80
N ASN A 386 14.95 -8.05 -18.61
CA ASN A 386 13.58 -8.55 -18.40
C ASN A 386 13.50 -10.08 -18.30
N GLY A 387 14.32 -10.81 -19.06
CA GLY A 387 14.35 -12.27 -19.03
C GLY A 387 14.91 -12.87 -17.73
N GLN A 388 15.61 -12.09 -16.93
CA GLN A 388 16.18 -12.50 -15.64
C GLN A 388 15.34 -12.09 -14.44
N VAL A 389 14.31 -11.24 -14.64
CA VAL A 389 13.43 -10.72 -13.58
C VAL A 389 12.66 -11.82 -12.82
N PRO A 390 12.17 -12.90 -13.46
CA PRO A 390 11.53 -13.99 -12.72
C PRO A 390 12.53 -14.80 -11.88
N HIS A 391 12.25 -14.91 -10.57
CA HIS A 391 13.08 -15.66 -9.60
C HIS A 391 12.26 -16.65 -8.78
N LEU A 392 12.94 -17.68 -8.28
CA LEU A 392 12.43 -18.66 -7.32
C LEU A 392 13.21 -18.51 -6.02
N TYR A 393 12.70 -17.76 -5.06
CA TYR A 393 13.34 -17.57 -3.78
C TYR A 393 12.91 -18.63 -2.75
N ASP A 394 13.83 -18.98 -1.84
CA ASP A 394 13.48 -19.82 -0.70
C ASP A 394 12.51 -19.09 0.24
N ARG A 395 11.44 -19.79 0.65
CA ARG A 395 10.39 -19.22 1.50
C ARG A 395 10.94 -18.63 2.80
N THR A 396 11.83 -19.35 3.46
CA THR A 396 12.42 -18.92 4.74
C THR A 396 13.29 -17.68 4.57
N GLN A 397 14.12 -17.68 3.53
CA GLN A 397 15.00 -16.54 3.23
C GLN A 397 14.17 -15.31 2.86
N PHE A 398 13.14 -15.49 2.05
CA PHE A 398 12.25 -14.40 1.65
C PHE A 398 11.52 -13.79 2.85
N GLU A 399 10.90 -14.59 3.71
CA GLU A 399 10.22 -14.09 4.90
C GLU A 399 11.18 -13.34 5.84
N ARG A 400 12.44 -13.79 5.95
CA ARG A 400 13.47 -13.10 6.72
C ARG A 400 13.96 -11.79 6.09
N ALA A 401 13.82 -11.66 4.78
CA ALA A 401 14.11 -10.41 4.07
C ALA A 401 12.91 -9.44 4.08
N TRP A 402 11.71 -9.93 4.24
CA TRP A 402 10.47 -9.18 4.14
C TRP A 402 9.95 -8.69 5.49
N ILE A 403 9.66 -9.63 6.40
CA ILE A 403 8.97 -9.31 7.64
C ILE A 403 9.78 -8.40 8.57
N PRO A 404 11.07 -8.67 8.86
CA PRO A 404 11.86 -7.78 9.71
C PRO A 404 12.17 -6.42 9.06
N ALA A 405 12.09 -6.32 7.74
CA ALA A 405 12.47 -5.11 7.01
C ALA A 405 11.38 -4.03 7.07
N SER A 406 10.12 -4.44 6.88
CA SER A 406 9.00 -3.50 6.70
C SER A 406 7.74 -3.88 7.50
N GLY A 407 7.82 -4.88 8.39
CA GLY A 407 6.60 -5.42 8.99
C GLY A 407 5.66 -6.06 7.97
N GLY A 408 6.19 -6.62 6.88
CA GLY A 408 5.37 -7.27 5.87
C GLY A 408 4.55 -6.33 4.98
N ILE A 409 5.03 -5.10 4.73
CA ILE A 409 4.37 -4.16 3.81
C ILE A 409 4.20 -4.78 2.43
N VAL A 410 2.98 -4.59 1.88
CA VAL A 410 2.64 -4.87 0.49
C VAL A 410 1.75 -3.78 -0.11
N TYR A 411 1.88 -3.58 -1.43
CA TYR A 411 0.85 -2.92 -2.22
C TYR A 411 -0.15 -3.98 -2.69
N LEU A 412 -1.39 -3.76 -2.36
CA LEU A 412 -2.53 -4.59 -2.78
C LEU A 412 -3.28 -3.84 -3.88
N ILE A 413 -2.98 -4.16 -5.14
CA ILE A 413 -3.50 -3.50 -6.33
C ILE A 413 -4.40 -4.47 -7.07
N ARG A 414 -5.65 -4.05 -7.38
CA ARG A 414 -6.65 -4.92 -8.02
C ARG A 414 -7.74 -4.13 -8.74
N PRO A 415 -8.47 -4.72 -9.70
CA PRO A 415 -9.66 -4.11 -10.28
C PRO A 415 -10.78 -3.91 -9.25
N THR A 416 -11.62 -2.90 -9.48
CA THR A 416 -12.83 -2.71 -8.68
C THR A 416 -13.72 -3.94 -8.73
N GLY A 417 -14.18 -4.40 -7.55
CA GLY A 417 -15.05 -5.58 -7.44
C GLY A 417 -14.34 -6.93 -7.60
N TRP A 418 -13.02 -6.98 -7.79
CA TRP A 418 -12.30 -8.23 -7.83
C TRP A 418 -12.38 -8.97 -6.49
N PRO A 419 -12.72 -10.28 -6.49
CA PRO A 419 -12.81 -11.06 -5.25
C PRO A 419 -11.51 -11.00 -4.48
N THR A 420 -11.55 -10.41 -3.29
CA THR A 420 -10.35 -10.14 -2.49
C THR A 420 -10.45 -10.88 -1.17
N PRO A 421 -9.45 -11.70 -0.80
CA PRO A 421 -9.37 -12.29 0.52
C PRO A 421 -9.43 -11.24 1.62
N SER A 422 -10.04 -11.60 2.75
CA SER A 422 -10.08 -10.71 3.91
C SER A 422 -8.67 -10.45 4.40
N LEU A 423 -8.32 -9.19 4.55
CA LEU A 423 -7.20 -8.79 5.39
C LEU A 423 -7.63 -9.09 6.82
N THR A 424 -7.02 -10.07 7.46
CA THR A 424 -7.34 -10.43 8.83
C THR A 424 -7.04 -9.22 9.72
N ALA A 425 -8.10 -8.54 10.15
CA ALA A 425 -8.00 -7.69 11.31
C ALA A 425 -7.79 -8.65 12.49
N ASN A 426 -6.56 -8.79 12.97
CA ASN A 426 -6.33 -9.47 14.23
C ASN A 426 -6.83 -8.56 15.36
N ASN A 427 -8.15 -8.58 15.55
CA ASN A 427 -8.77 -8.15 16.77
C ASN A 427 -8.56 -9.27 17.80
N SER A 428 -7.55 -9.18 18.62
CA SER A 428 -7.47 -9.94 19.86
C SER A 428 -6.70 -9.17 20.90
#